data_afd4177c0408958f131e4cc0b602f5f5
#
_entry.id   afd4177c0408958f131e4cc0b602f5f5
#
_cell.length_a   1.000
_cell.length_b   1.000
_cell.length_c   1.000
_cell.angle_alpha   90.00
_cell.angle_beta   90.00
_cell.angle_gamma   90.00
#
_symmetry.space_group_name_H-M   'P 1'
#
loop_
_entity.id
_entity.type
_entity.pdbx_description
1 polymer ?
#
loop_
_entity_poly.entity_id
_entity_poly.type
_entity_poly.pdbx_seq_one_letter_code
_entity_poly.pdbx_strand_id
1 'polypeptide(L)'
;VRHNGERFHDGLVEFLQLTGKQDVIDWLSTNTTCPNTMVDRITPRPAAELPARIKAQTGIADKAPVMGETFIQWVVEDNFRDVRPALEKVGVELVASVIPYEEAKIRILNSSHSCIAWAGTLIGQKYIHESTMTDFIYQIADRYVTEDVIPCLGDNGIDLPTYRDVVLKRFTNPHIQDTNQRVAADGFSKIPAMIAPTLRECYQRGVRPNATAMLPALFYVFMEQWHHGKLPYEYQDGILDAPAVHAMFQSADPVAVYA
;
A
#
# COMPACT_ATOMS: atom_id res chain seq x y z
N VAL A 1 -5.41 4.15 1.76
CA VAL A 1 -6.75 3.72 2.19
C VAL A 1 -7.76 4.44 1.32
N ARG A 2 -8.68 3.69 0.73
CA ARG A 2 -9.73 4.24 -0.15
C ARG A 2 -10.75 5.02 0.66
N HIS A 3 -11.26 6.11 0.07
CA HIS A 3 -12.37 6.91 0.62
C HIS A 3 -12.11 7.41 2.05
N ASN A 4 -10.92 7.94 2.30
CA ASN A 4 -10.53 8.30 3.67
C ASN A 4 -11.36 9.44 4.27
N GLY A 5 -11.76 10.44 3.48
CA GLY A 5 -12.63 11.53 3.91
C GLY A 5 -14.04 11.03 4.29
N GLU A 6 -14.65 10.22 3.42
CA GLU A 6 -15.95 9.60 3.69
C GLU A 6 -15.92 8.73 4.94
N ARG A 7 -14.93 7.86 5.07
CA ARG A 7 -14.78 6.98 6.25
C ARG A 7 -14.59 7.76 7.54
N PHE A 8 -13.85 8.87 7.47
CA PHE A 8 -13.70 9.75 8.63
C PHE A 8 -15.04 10.37 9.01
N HIS A 9 -15.78 10.89 8.03
CA HIS A 9 -17.10 11.46 8.23
C HIS A 9 -18.06 10.44 8.84
N ASP A 10 -18.15 9.26 8.26
CA ASP A 10 -19.07 8.20 8.72
C ASP A 10 -18.75 7.76 10.15
N GLY A 11 -17.46 7.56 10.47
CA GLY A 11 -17.04 7.23 11.84
C GLY A 11 -17.34 8.34 12.85
N LEU A 12 -17.20 9.61 12.45
CA LEU A 12 -17.58 10.75 13.29
C LEU A 12 -19.10 10.80 13.52
N VAL A 13 -19.89 10.59 12.48
CA VAL A 13 -21.36 10.55 12.58
C VAL A 13 -21.80 9.40 13.50
N GLU A 14 -21.26 8.20 13.33
CA GLU A 14 -21.54 7.06 14.20
C GLU A 14 -21.22 7.36 15.67
N PHE A 15 -20.04 7.92 15.93
CA PHE A 15 -19.65 8.34 17.27
C PHE A 15 -20.65 9.34 17.89
N LEU A 16 -21.07 10.34 17.10
CA LEU A 16 -22.02 11.35 17.57
C LEU A 16 -23.42 10.75 17.82
N GLN A 17 -23.86 9.79 16.99
CA GLN A 17 -25.10 9.04 17.22
C GLN A 17 -25.05 8.27 18.54
N LEU A 18 -23.97 7.52 18.78
CA LEU A 18 -23.77 6.76 20.00
C LEU A 18 -23.72 7.64 21.26
N THR A 19 -23.31 8.90 21.12
CA THR A 19 -23.25 9.88 22.22
C THR A 19 -24.46 10.82 22.28
N GLY A 20 -25.49 10.61 21.44
CA GLY A 20 -26.73 11.37 21.45
C GLY A 20 -26.60 12.83 21.00
N LYS A 21 -25.65 13.15 20.11
CA LYS A 21 -25.34 14.50 19.64
C LYS A 21 -25.97 14.82 18.28
N GLN A 22 -27.30 14.68 18.16
CA GLN A 22 -28.00 14.87 16.89
C GLN A 22 -27.87 16.29 16.32
N ASP A 23 -27.90 17.31 17.16
CA ASP A 23 -27.69 18.71 16.79
C ASP A 23 -26.33 18.95 16.12
N VAL A 24 -25.30 18.25 16.57
CA VAL A 24 -23.95 18.34 15.94
C VAL A 24 -23.94 17.62 14.60
N ILE A 25 -24.62 16.49 14.45
CA ILE A 25 -24.73 15.76 13.17
C ILE A 25 -25.40 16.64 12.12
N ASP A 26 -26.54 17.27 12.49
CA ASP A 26 -27.29 18.16 11.60
C ASP A 26 -26.44 19.37 11.18
N TRP A 27 -25.66 19.91 12.12
CA TRP A 27 -24.72 20.98 11.81
C TRP A 27 -23.60 20.54 10.88
N LEU A 28 -22.98 19.38 11.12
CA LEU A 28 -21.91 18.82 10.29
C LEU A 28 -22.37 18.60 8.85
N SER A 29 -23.54 17.98 8.66
CA SER A 29 -24.09 17.70 7.33
C SER A 29 -24.30 18.96 6.49
N THR A 30 -24.61 20.07 7.17
CA THR A 30 -24.88 21.35 6.53
C THR A 30 -23.63 22.21 6.36
N ASN A 31 -22.65 22.13 7.26
CA ASN A 31 -21.57 23.11 7.36
C ASN A 31 -20.16 22.55 7.05
N THR A 32 -20.02 21.24 6.81
CA THR A 32 -18.70 20.66 6.57
C THR A 32 -18.65 19.79 5.32
N THR A 33 -17.44 19.58 4.82
CA THR A 33 -17.11 18.56 3.83
C THR A 33 -15.86 17.83 4.31
N CYS A 34 -15.70 16.57 3.90
CA CYS A 34 -14.53 15.77 4.18
C CYS A 34 -13.91 15.32 2.85
N PRO A 35 -13.11 16.17 2.18
CA PRO A 35 -12.46 15.82 0.93
C PRO A 35 -11.64 14.55 1.07
N ASN A 36 -11.78 13.60 0.13
CA ASN A 36 -10.86 12.50 0.04
C ASN A 36 -9.49 12.97 -0.40
N THR A 37 -8.45 12.26 0.02
CA THR A 37 -7.07 12.60 -0.33
C THR A 37 -6.23 11.35 -0.54
N MET A 38 -5.29 11.42 -1.48
CA MET A 38 -4.27 10.40 -1.70
C MET A 38 -2.89 11.03 -1.50
N VAL A 39 -2.08 10.40 -0.67
CA VAL A 39 -0.67 10.78 -0.46
C VAL A 39 0.21 9.62 -0.87
N ASP A 40 1.25 9.90 -1.64
CA ASP A 40 2.27 8.94 -2.03
C ASP A 40 3.67 9.47 -1.70
N ARG A 41 4.30 8.84 -0.72
CA ARG A 41 5.69 9.03 -0.33
C ARG A 41 6.15 7.83 0.48
N ILE A 42 7.24 7.17 0.09
CA ILE A 42 7.81 6.07 0.86
C ILE A 42 8.53 6.65 2.08
N THR A 43 8.06 6.25 3.26
CA THR A 43 8.62 6.67 4.57
C THR A 43 8.91 5.41 5.37
N PRO A 44 10.14 4.87 5.33
CA PRO A 44 10.53 3.70 6.11
C PRO A 44 10.55 4.01 7.61
N ARG A 45 10.63 2.98 8.43
CA ARG A 45 10.87 3.17 9.88
C ARG A 45 12.20 3.89 10.06
N PRO A 46 12.25 4.96 10.91
CA PRO A 46 13.51 5.66 11.16
C PRO A 46 14.55 4.73 11.76
N ALA A 47 15.77 4.81 11.26
CA ALA A 47 16.90 4.15 11.87
C ALA A 47 17.21 4.75 13.27
N ALA A 48 17.70 3.94 14.20
CA ALA A 48 17.93 4.38 15.59
C ALA A 48 18.90 5.58 15.71
N GLU A 49 19.83 5.71 14.77
CA GLU A 49 20.80 6.80 14.71
C GLU A 49 20.27 8.11 14.10
N LEU A 50 19.07 8.09 13.49
CA LEU A 50 18.52 9.26 12.80
C LEU A 50 18.39 10.51 13.69
N PRO A 51 17.91 10.43 14.95
CA PRO A 51 17.84 11.59 15.84
C PRO A 51 19.23 12.21 16.10
N ALA A 52 20.25 11.37 16.29
CA ALA A 52 21.62 11.84 16.51
C ALA A 52 22.21 12.53 15.27
N ARG A 53 21.94 11.98 14.07
CA ARG A 53 22.36 12.60 12.80
C ARG A 53 21.73 13.96 12.58
N ILE A 54 20.43 14.10 12.83
CA ILE A 54 19.72 15.38 12.69
C ILE A 54 20.28 16.40 13.68
N LYS A 55 20.46 16.01 14.95
CA LYS A 55 21.05 16.89 15.95
C LYS A 55 22.46 17.38 15.56
N ALA A 56 23.29 16.47 15.04
CA ALA A 56 24.64 16.82 14.60
C ALA A 56 24.64 17.78 13.39
N GLN A 57 23.69 17.66 12.47
CA GLN A 57 23.62 18.48 11.26
C GLN A 57 22.90 19.82 11.46
N THR A 58 21.89 19.86 12.32
CA THR A 58 20.99 21.02 12.45
C THR A 58 21.06 21.72 13.81
N GLY A 59 21.64 21.07 14.81
CA GLY A 59 21.59 21.52 16.22
C GLY A 59 20.24 21.21 16.91
N ILE A 60 19.25 20.74 16.20
CA ILE A 60 17.89 20.49 16.71
C ILE A 60 17.79 19.06 17.25
N ALA A 61 17.36 18.93 18.50
CA ALA A 61 17.03 17.62 19.10
C ALA A 61 15.60 17.22 18.74
N ASP A 62 15.39 16.68 17.53
CA ASP A 62 14.11 16.15 17.09
C ASP A 62 13.84 14.80 17.76
N LYS A 63 12.68 14.68 18.43
CA LYS A 63 12.28 13.45 19.14
C LYS A 63 11.52 12.46 18.25
N ALA A 64 11.03 12.91 17.09
CA ALA A 64 10.24 12.11 16.17
C ALA A 64 10.66 12.33 14.70
N PRO A 65 11.93 12.20 14.36
CA PRO A 65 12.41 12.43 13.01
C PRO A 65 11.89 11.35 12.06
N VAL A 66 11.53 11.75 10.85
CA VAL A 66 11.07 10.84 9.79
C VAL A 66 12.02 10.96 8.61
N MET A 67 12.39 9.80 8.06
CA MET A 67 13.10 9.71 6.80
C MET A 67 12.10 9.42 5.67
N GLY A 68 12.25 10.08 4.54
CA GLY A 68 11.40 9.85 3.36
C GLY A 68 12.18 10.08 2.08
N GLU A 69 11.67 9.51 1.00
CA GLU A 69 12.20 9.75 -0.35
C GLU A 69 11.94 11.20 -0.80
N THR A 70 12.59 11.61 -1.87
CA THR A 70 12.38 12.94 -2.47
C THR A 70 11.06 13.04 -3.24
N PHE A 71 10.55 11.90 -3.76
CA PHE A 71 9.26 11.86 -4.42
C PHE A 71 8.15 12.17 -3.41
N ILE A 72 7.21 13.00 -3.83
CA ILE A 72 5.98 13.30 -3.10
C ILE A 72 4.86 13.55 -4.11
N GLN A 73 3.72 12.93 -3.88
CA GLN A 73 2.47 13.26 -4.56
C GLN A 73 1.38 13.41 -3.50
N TRP A 74 0.66 14.50 -3.56
CA TRP A 74 -0.51 14.74 -2.72
C TRP A 74 -1.65 15.23 -3.60
N VAL A 75 -2.71 14.44 -3.65
CA VAL A 75 -3.91 14.70 -4.45
C VAL A 75 -5.08 14.86 -3.49
N VAL A 76 -5.90 15.88 -3.69
CA VAL A 76 -7.04 16.23 -2.84
C VAL A 76 -8.26 16.54 -3.71
N GLU A 77 -9.43 16.04 -3.32
CA GLU A 77 -10.69 16.43 -3.96
C GLU A 77 -11.01 17.92 -3.68
N ASP A 78 -11.28 18.68 -4.75
CA ASP A 78 -11.61 20.12 -4.65
C ASP A 78 -13.10 20.31 -4.36
N ASN A 79 -13.57 19.73 -3.25
CA ASN A 79 -14.96 19.84 -2.77
C ASN A 79 -15.05 20.54 -1.41
N PHE A 80 -14.20 21.55 -1.21
CA PHE A 80 -14.21 22.38 -0.01
C PHE A 80 -15.49 23.20 0.05
N ARG A 81 -16.08 23.31 1.23
CA ARG A 81 -17.34 24.02 1.41
C ARG A 81 -17.18 25.53 1.38
N ASP A 82 -16.07 26.03 1.87
CA ASP A 82 -15.78 27.45 2.01
C ASP A 82 -14.36 27.76 1.53
N VAL A 83 -13.71 28.76 2.06
CA VAL A 83 -12.36 29.15 1.69
C VAL A 83 -11.38 28.01 2.01
N ARG A 84 -10.63 27.57 1.02
CA ARG A 84 -9.55 26.59 1.19
C ARG A 84 -8.18 27.26 1.15
N PRO A 85 -7.15 26.68 1.79
CA PRO A 85 -5.77 27.07 1.57
C PRO A 85 -5.38 26.93 0.09
N ALA A 86 -4.48 27.77 -0.39
CA ALA A 86 -3.95 27.70 -1.76
C ALA A 86 -2.96 26.54 -1.89
N LEU A 87 -3.42 25.29 -1.74
CA LEU A 87 -2.62 24.05 -1.68
C LEU A 87 -1.87 23.81 -2.99
N GLU A 88 -2.41 24.22 -4.12
CA GLU A 88 -1.78 24.14 -5.44
C GLU A 88 -0.44 24.90 -5.51
N LYS A 89 -0.25 25.94 -4.68
CA LYS A 89 1.00 26.70 -4.61
C LYS A 89 2.16 25.94 -3.97
N VAL A 90 1.87 24.83 -3.29
CA VAL A 90 2.87 23.95 -2.69
C VAL A 90 2.89 22.56 -3.35
N GLY A 91 2.32 22.46 -4.56
CA GLY A 91 2.39 21.26 -5.39
C GLY A 91 1.32 20.20 -5.11
N VAL A 92 0.24 20.56 -4.38
CA VAL A 92 -0.90 19.67 -4.21
C VAL A 92 -1.75 19.68 -5.46
N GLU A 93 -2.11 18.49 -5.95
CA GLU A 93 -3.03 18.32 -7.07
C GLU A 93 -4.47 18.38 -6.58
N LEU A 94 -5.25 19.34 -7.09
CA LEU A 94 -6.67 19.45 -6.79
C LEU A 94 -7.47 18.84 -7.94
N VAL A 95 -8.33 17.87 -7.61
CA VAL A 95 -9.02 17.03 -8.58
C VAL A 95 -10.52 16.90 -8.24
N ALA A 96 -11.33 16.51 -9.24
CA ALA A 96 -12.74 16.21 -9.00
C ALA A 96 -12.94 14.90 -8.24
N SER A 97 -12.02 13.92 -8.40
CA SER A 97 -12.05 12.63 -7.69
C SER A 97 -10.65 12.11 -7.50
N VAL A 98 -10.32 11.62 -6.30
CA VAL A 98 -9.05 10.95 -6.03
C VAL A 98 -9.07 9.45 -6.36
N ILE A 99 -10.23 8.87 -6.69
CA ILE A 99 -10.37 7.42 -6.90
C ILE A 99 -9.37 6.88 -7.94
N PRO A 100 -9.16 7.49 -9.13
CA PRO A 100 -8.17 7.02 -10.08
C PRO A 100 -6.75 6.94 -9.50
N TYR A 101 -6.37 7.93 -8.70
CA TYR A 101 -5.06 7.99 -8.05
C TYR A 101 -4.91 6.96 -6.92
N GLU A 102 -5.95 6.76 -6.13
CA GLU A 102 -5.98 5.72 -5.10
C GLU A 102 -5.84 4.32 -5.72
N GLU A 103 -6.59 4.01 -6.78
CA GLU A 103 -6.53 2.72 -7.46
C GLU A 103 -5.16 2.51 -8.12
N ALA A 104 -4.61 3.50 -8.81
CA ALA A 104 -3.27 3.40 -9.37
C ALA A 104 -2.22 3.14 -8.28
N LYS A 105 -2.23 3.91 -7.19
CA LYS A 105 -1.30 3.72 -6.08
C LYS A 105 -1.44 2.34 -5.43
N ILE A 106 -2.66 1.92 -5.10
CA ILE A 106 -2.88 0.66 -4.38
C ILE A 106 -2.47 -0.53 -5.23
N ARG A 107 -2.89 -0.55 -6.50
CA ARG A 107 -2.65 -1.69 -7.38
C ARG A 107 -1.25 -1.69 -7.98
N ILE A 108 -0.69 -0.53 -8.33
CA ILE A 108 0.65 -0.47 -8.92
C ILE A 108 1.72 -0.43 -7.83
N LEU A 109 1.67 0.55 -6.90
CA LEU A 109 2.72 0.68 -5.91
C LEU A 109 2.61 -0.34 -4.77
N ASN A 110 1.48 -0.37 -4.05
CA ASN A 110 1.40 -1.16 -2.82
C ASN A 110 1.44 -2.66 -3.09
N SER A 111 0.78 -3.13 -4.16
CA SER A 111 0.76 -4.56 -4.49
C SER A 111 2.10 -5.05 -5.02
N SER A 112 2.75 -4.31 -5.95
CA SER A 112 4.09 -4.69 -6.42
C SER A 112 5.14 -4.60 -5.31
N HIS A 113 5.02 -3.64 -4.39
CA HIS A 113 5.88 -3.54 -3.21
C HIS A 113 5.79 -4.80 -2.34
N SER A 114 4.57 -5.29 -2.08
CA SER A 114 4.36 -6.53 -1.32
C SER A 114 4.91 -7.75 -2.05
N CYS A 115 4.70 -7.85 -3.36
CA CYS A 115 5.27 -8.89 -4.21
C CYS A 115 6.79 -8.94 -4.09
N ILE A 116 7.47 -7.80 -4.25
CA ILE A 116 8.92 -7.66 -4.13
C ILE A 116 9.41 -8.08 -2.74
N ALA A 117 8.68 -7.69 -1.68
CA ALA A 117 9.04 -8.03 -0.31
C ALA A 117 8.95 -9.53 -0.02
N TRP A 118 7.87 -10.18 -0.44
CA TRP A 118 7.72 -11.64 -0.27
C TRP A 118 8.76 -12.39 -1.06
N ALA A 119 8.94 -12.08 -2.36
CA ALA A 119 9.94 -12.72 -3.21
C ALA A 119 11.37 -12.50 -2.69
N GLY A 120 11.72 -11.25 -2.32
CA GLY A 120 13.03 -10.90 -1.78
C GLY A 120 13.35 -11.63 -0.46
N THR A 121 12.36 -11.76 0.43
CA THR A 121 12.51 -12.54 1.66
C THR A 121 12.81 -14.00 1.38
N LEU A 122 12.10 -14.61 0.42
CA LEU A 122 12.28 -16.02 0.04
C LEU A 122 13.68 -16.34 -0.48
N ILE A 123 14.37 -15.36 -1.05
CA ILE A 123 15.77 -15.51 -1.51
C ILE A 123 16.80 -14.92 -0.55
N GLY A 124 16.39 -14.55 0.68
CA GLY A 124 17.27 -14.10 1.74
C GLY A 124 17.73 -12.65 1.66
N GLN A 125 17.11 -11.81 0.85
CA GLN A 125 17.41 -10.38 0.79
C GLN A 125 16.74 -9.62 1.94
N LYS A 126 17.39 -8.55 2.37
CA LYS A 126 16.93 -7.74 3.50
C LYS A 126 16.11 -6.51 3.06
N TYR A 127 16.53 -5.87 1.99
CA TYR A 127 16.00 -4.58 1.58
C TYR A 127 15.22 -4.65 0.25
N ILE A 128 14.22 -3.79 0.13
CA ILE A 128 13.39 -3.67 -1.09
C ILE A 128 14.24 -3.35 -2.32
N HIS A 129 15.22 -2.45 -2.20
CA HIS A 129 16.06 -2.10 -3.35
C HIS A 129 16.91 -3.29 -3.85
N GLU A 130 17.43 -4.12 -2.96
CA GLU A 130 18.15 -5.35 -3.33
C GLU A 130 17.22 -6.30 -4.09
N SER A 131 16.02 -6.52 -3.54
CA SER A 131 15.00 -7.38 -4.12
C SER A 131 14.55 -6.88 -5.49
N THR A 132 14.33 -5.56 -5.63
CA THR A 132 13.91 -4.95 -6.90
C THR A 132 15.00 -5.01 -7.96
N MET A 133 16.28 -4.98 -7.57
CA MET A 133 17.41 -5.10 -8.51
C MET A 133 17.67 -6.56 -8.95
N THR A 134 16.93 -7.53 -8.45
CA THR A 134 16.99 -8.93 -8.88
C THR A 134 16.07 -9.12 -10.08
N ASP A 135 16.62 -9.44 -11.25
CA ASP A 135 15.94 -9.44 -12.54
C ASP A 135 14.59 -10.17 -12.53
N PHE A 136 14.52 -11.40 -12.01
CA PHE A 136 13.26 -12.14 -12.03
C PHE A 136 12.20 -11.53 -11.09
N ILE A 137 12.60 -10.92 -9.95
CA ILE A 137 11.65 -10.23 -9.05
C ILE A 137 11.12 -8.97 -9.72
N TYR A 138 12.02 -8.19 -10.34
CA TYR A 138 11.62 -7.03 -11.14
C TYR A 138 10.61 -7.42 -12.22
N GLN A 139 10.91 -8.49 -12.99
CA GLN A 139 10.03 -8.96 -14.06
C GLN A 139 8.65 -9.41 -13.54
N ILE A 140 8.57 -10.09 -12.38
CA ILE A 140 7.27 -10.45 -11.80
C ILE A 140 6.46 -9.19 -11.48
N ALA A 141 7.06 -8.19 -10.84
CA ALA A 141 6.39 -6.95 -10.49
C ALA A 141 5.99 -6.14 -11.74
N ASP A 142 6.87 -6.01 -12.72
CA ASP A 142 6.61 -5.31 -13.97
C ASP A 142 5.50 -5.97 -14.78
N ARG A 143 5.53 -7.29 -14.96
CA ARG A 143 4.51 -8.04 -15.69
C ARG A 143 3.16 -7.97 -15.00
N TYR A 144 3.12 -8.07 -13.66
CA TYR A 144 1.90 -7.88 -12.89
C TYR A 144 1.22 -6.55 -13.22
N VAL A 145 2.00 -5.47 -13.22
CA VAL A 145 1.45 -4.13 -13.50
C VAL A 145 1.08 -4.00 -14.97
N THR A 146 1.95 -4.43 -15.88
CA THR A 146 1.80 -4.19 -17.32
C THR A 146 0.74 -5.07 -17.95
N GLU A 147 0.71 -6.37 -17.61
CA GLU A 147 -0.16 -7.34 -18.26
C GLU A 147 -1.58 -7.34 -17.69
N ASP A 148 -1.73 -7.08 -16.38
CA ASP A 148 -3.01 -7.22 -15.69
C ASP A 148 -3.56 -5.90 -15.12
N VAL A 149 -2.75 -5.11 -14.37
CA VAL A 149 -3.27 -3.92 -13.66
C VAL A 149 -3.60 -2.79 -14.62
N ILE A 150 -2.68 -2.41 -15.50
CA ILE A 150 -2.90 -1.30 -16.44
C ILE A 150 -4.11 -1.57 -17.35
N PRO A 151 -4.27 -2.75 -17.95
CA PRO A 151 -5.48 -3.07 -18.70
C PRO A 151 -6.78 -3.02 -17.87
N CYS A 152 -6.74 -3.41 -16.58
CA CYS A 152 -7.90 -3.34 -15.70
C CYS A 152 -8.29 -1.90 -15.36
N LEU A 153 -7.31 -1.05 -15.04
CA LEU A 153 -7.55 0.36 -14.73
C LEU A 153 -8.02 1.16 -15.96
N GLY A 154 -7.62 0.75 -17.17
CA GLY A 154 -8.01 1.39 -18.41
C GLY A 154 -7.57 2.85 -18.50
N ASP A 155 -8.26 3.62 -19.34
CA ASP A 155 -8.05 5.07 -19.44
C ASP A 155 -8.78 5.77 -18.29
N ASN A 156 -8.03 6.17 -17.30
CA ASN A 156 -8.52 6.82 -16.09
C ASN A 156 -7.94 8.24 -15.90
N GLY A 157 -7.32 8.80 -16.96
CA GLY A 157 -6.72 10.13 -16.94
C GLY A 157 -5.30 10.18 -16.36
N ILE A 158 -4.72 9.03 -15.98
CA ILE A 158 -3.34 8.93 -15.47
C ILE A 158 -2.49 8.19 -16.51
N ASP A 159 -1.28 8.68 -16.79
CA ASP A 159 -0.28 7.94 -17.57
C ASP A 159 0.26 6.76 -16.71
N LEU A 160 -0.49 5.65 -16.73
CA LEU A 160 -0.19 4.46 -15.92
C LEU A 160 1.15 3.81 -16.30
N PRO A 161 1.56 3.73 -17.59
CA PRO A 161 2.90 3.24 -17.95
C PRO A 161 4.03 4.08 -17.33
N THR A 162 3.95 5.40 -17.44
CA THR A 162 4.94 6.30 -16.81
C THR A 162 4.89 6.18 -15.28
N TYR A 163 3.71 6.08 -14.68
CA TYR A 163 3.57 5.89 -13.24
C TYR A 163 4.21 4.57 -12.77
N ARG A 164 4.01 3.45 -13.51
CA ARG A 164 4.70 2.18 -13.25
C ARG A 164 6.22 2.35 -13.23
N ASP A 165 6.79 2.98 -14.25
CA ASP A 165 8.24 3.16 -14.37
C ASP A 165 8.80 3.99 -13.20
N VAL A 166 8.11 5.06 -12.83
CA VAL A 166 8.45 5.87 -11.66
C VAL A 166 8.41 5.02 -10.38
N VAL A 167 7.36 4.24 -10.16
CA VAL A 167 7.21 3.39 -8.97
C VAL A 167 8.33 2.36 -8.88
N LEU A 168 8.58 1.60 -9.94
CA LEU A 168 9.63 0.58 -9.92
C LEU A 168 11.02 1.18 -9.73
N LYS A 169 11.29 2.36 -10.34
CA LYS A 169 12.52 3.10 -10.10
C LYS A 169 12.68 3.56 -8.66
N ARG A 170 11.61 4.00 -8.00
CA ARG A 170 11.63 4.41 -6.58
C ARG A 170 12.04 3.25 -5.67
N PHE A 171 11.60 2.03 -5.96
CA PHE A 171 11.97 0.84 -5.20
C PHE A 171 13.46 0.48 -5.30
N THR A 172 14.17 0.90 -6.35
CA THR A 172 15.62 0.64 -6.47
C THR A 172 16.49 1.60 -5.65
N ASN A 173 15.90 2.56 -4.92
CA ASN A 173 16.65 3.57 -4.19
C ASN A 173 17.34 2.98 -2.92
N PRO A 174 18.69 2.84 -2.91
CA PRO A 174 19.40 2.21 -1.80
C PRO A 174 19.45 3.10 -0.54
N HIS A 175 19.15 4.38 -0.66
CA HIS A 175 19.21 5.31 0.46
C HIS A 175 17.98 5.23 1.37
N ILE A 176 16.87 4.71 0.86
CA ILE A 176 15.63 4.55 1.64
C ILE A 176 15.74 3.42 2.64
N GLN A 177 16.47 2.35 2.33
CA GLN A 177 16.69 1.18 3.19
C GLN A 177 15.40 0.58 3.77
N ASP A 178 14.33 0.58 2.96
CA ASP A 178 13.08 -0.05 3.34
C ASP A 178 13.24 -1.57 3.40
N THR A 179 12.80 -2.20 4.48
CA THR A 179 13.04 -3.63 4.70
C THR A 179 11.92 -4.49 4.14
N ASN A 180 12.29 -5.65 3.60
CA ASN A 180 11.32 -6.67 3.20
C ASN A 180 10.41 -7.06 4.38
N GLN A 181 10.94 -7.14 5.61
CA GLN A 181 10.17 -7.41 6.83
C GLN A 181 8.99 -6.43 7.00
N ARG A 182 9.25 -5.13 6.90
CA ARG A 182 8.20 -4.10 7.07
C ARG A 182 7.14 -4.21 5.98
N VAL A 183 7.57 -4.42 4.75
CA VAL A 183 6.67 -4.41 3.59
C VAL A 183 5.92 -5.73 3.44
N ALA A 184 6.50 -6.86 3.86
CA ALA A 184 5.84 -8.18 3.81
C ALA A 184 4.68 -8.31 4.81
N ALA A 185 4.64 -7.48 5.86
CA ALA A 185 3.60 -7.52 6.90
C ALA A 185 2.17 -7.35 6.32
N ASP A 186 1.18 -7.81 7.09
CA ASP A 186 -0.25 -7.66 6.81
C ASP A 186 -0.71 -8.28 5.47
N GLY A 187 -0.13 -9.41 5.06
CA GLY A 187 -0.44 -10.06 3.79
C GLY A 187 -1.89 -10.53 3.68
N PHE A 188 -2.48 -11.03 4.77
CA PHE A 188 -3.88 -11.45 4.81
C PHE A 188 -4.86 -10.29 4.57
N SER A 189 -4.52 -9.07 4.99
CA SER A 189 -5.30 -7.87 4.67
C SER A 189 -5.02 -7.36 3.25
N LYS A 190 -3.77 -7.45 2.80
CA LYS A 190 -3.33 -6.87 1.53
C LYS A 190 -3.86 -7.63 0.32
N ILE A 191 -3.88 -8.96 0.37
CA ILE A 191 -4.37 -9.76 -0.75
C ILE A 191 -5.81 -9.41 -1.11
N PRO A 192 -6.81 -9.48 -0.19
CA PRO A 192 -8.18 -9.16 -0.53
C PRO A 192 -8.40 -7.68 -0.89
N ALA A 193 -7.66 -6.76 -0.25
CA ALA A 193 -7.85 -5.33 -0.43
C ALA A 193 -7.15 -4.74 -1.66
N MET A 194 -6.00 -5.29 -2.06
CA MET A 194 -5.12 -4.68 -3.06
C MET A 194 -4.97 -5.55 -4.33
N ILE A 195 -4.89 -6.88 -4.19
CA ILE A 195 -4.58 -7.82 -5.28
C ILE A 195 -5.84 -8.45 -5.87
N ALA A 196 -6.75 -8.93 -5.02
CA ALA A 196 -7.97 -9.60 -5.45
C ALA A 196 -8.88 -8.74 -6.37
N PRO A 197 -8.96 -7.41 -6.25
CA PRO A 197 -9.71 -6.59 -7.22
C PRO A 197 -9.23 -6.81 -8.66
N THR A 198 -7.92 -6.82 -8.90
CA THR A 198 -7.37 -7.07 -10.25
C THR A 198 -7.69 -8.49 -10.73
N LEU A 199 -7.58 -9.50 -9.86
CA LEU A 199 -7.99 -10.88 -10.22
C LEU A 199 -9.44 -10.94 -10.67
N ARG A 200 -10.37 -10.36 -9.91
CA ARG A 200 -11.80 -10.37 -10.20
C ARG A 200 -12.11 -9.65 -11.51
N GLU A 201 -11.53 -8.48 -11.74
CA GLU A 201 -11.75 -7.70 -12.96
C GLU A 201 -11.20 -8.39 -14.19
N CYS A 202 -10.04 -9.04 -14.13
CA CYS A 202 -9.52 -9.86 -15.22
C CYS A 202 -10.50 -10.99 -15.59
N TYR A 203 -10.99 -11.75 -14.61
CA TYR A 203 -11.96 -12.80 -14.85
C TYR A 203 -13.29 -12.27 -15.41
N GLN A 204 -13.79 -11.14 -14.92
CA GLN A 204 -15.00 -10.50 -15.46
C GLN A 204 -14.82 -10.08 -16.93
N ARG A 205 -13.60 -9.76 -17.34
CA ARG A 205 -13.23 -9.43 -18.73
C ARG A 205 -12.88 -10.65 -19.58
N GLY A 206 -12.97 -11.86 -19.03
CA GLY A 206 -12.61 -13.10 -19.72
C GLY A 206 -11.09 -13.27 -19.91
N VAL A 207 -10.26 -12.55 -19.17
CA VAL A 207 -8.80 -12.60 -19.22
C VAL A 207 -8.28 -13.46 -18.06
N ARG A 208 -7.33 -14.35 -18.32
CA ARG A 208 -6.63 -15.07 -17.26
C ARG A 208 -5.56 -14.18 -16.63
N PRO A 209 -5.65 -13.87 -15.34
CA PRO A 209 -4.71 -12.97 -14.64
C PRO A 209 -3.43 -13.72 -14.23
N ASN A 210 -2.66 -14.23 -15.20
CA ASN A 210 -1.52 -15.09 -14.92
C ASN A 210 -0.41 -14.36 -14.12
N ALA A 211 -0.19 -13.08 -14.43
CA ALA A 211 0.81 -12.28 -13.72
C ALA A 211 0.35 -11.95 -12.29
N THR A 212 -0.92 -11.56 -12.12
CA THR A 212 -1.49 -11.29 -10.79
C THR A 212 -1.52 -12.52 -9.91
N ALA A 213 -1.79 -13.71 -10.47
CA ALA A 213 -1.84 -14.97 -9.71
C ALA A 213 -0.49 -15.34 -9.06
N MET A 214 0.63 -14.79 -9.56
CA MET A 214 1.93 -14.97 -8.93
C MET A 214 2.01 -14.35 -7.54
N LEU A 215 1.28 -13.28 -7.26
CA LEU A 215 1.36 -12.57 -5.98
C LEU A 215 0.81 -13.41 -4.81
N PRO A 216 -0.44 -13.93 -4.86
CA PRO A 216 -0.92 -14.84 -3.82
C PRO A 216 -0.11 -16.15 -3.76
N ALA A 217 0.42 -16.65 -4.89
CA ALA A 217 1.30 -17.82 -4.88
C ALA A 217 2.62 -17.56 -4.14
N LEU A 218 3.23 -16.39 -4.33
CA LEU A 218 4.41 -15.97 -3.56
C LEU A 218 4.09 -15.85 -2.06
N PHE A 219 2.92 -15.30 -1.73
CA PHE A 219 2.50 -15.20 -0.33
C PHE A 219 2.23 -16.58 0.28
N TYR A 220 1.65 -17.51 -0.47
CA TYR A 220 1.51 -18.90 -0.02
C TYR A 220 2.86 -19.52 0.35
N VAL A 221 3.86 -19.44 -0.54
CA VAL A 221 5.21 -19.97 -0.26
C VAL A 221 5.88 -19.22 0.91
N PHE A 222 5.68 -17.92 1.02
CA PHE A 222 6.15 -17.12 2.15
C PHE A 222 5.55 -17.61 3.47
N MET A 223 4.23 -17.87 3.51
CA MET A 223 3.54 -18.40 4.69
C MET A 223 3.92 -19.85 5.00
N GLU A 224 4.25 -20.66 4.01
CA GLU A 224 4.82 -22.00 4.22
C GLU A 224 6.19 -21.92 4.92
N GLN A 225 7.06 -20.99 4.52
CA GLN A 225 8.32 -20.75 5.23
C GLN A 225 8.09 -20.22 6.66
N TRP A 226 7.08 -19.36 6.86
CA TRP A 226 6.66 -18.93 8.19
C TRP A 226 6.21 -20.12 9.04
N HIS A 227 5.34 -20.98 8.53
CA HIS A 227 4.87 -22.18 9.21
C HIS A 227 6.01 -23.08 9.70
N HIS A 228 7.06 -23.21 8.90
CA HIS A 228 8.25 -24.00 9.23
C HIS A 228 9.29 -23.26 10.10
N GLY A 229 9.03 -22.02 10.52
CA GLY A 229 9.97 -21.20 11.29
C GLY A 229 11.24 -20.82 10.52
N LYS A 230 11.16 -20.72 9.19
CA LYS A 230 12.31 -20.49 8.30
C LYS A 230 12.41 -19.04 7.80
N LEU A 231 11.48 -18.14 8.19
CA LEU A 231 11.64 -16.73 7.87
C LEU A 231 12.81 -16.11 8.65
N PRO A 232 13.56 -15.18 8.05
CA PRO A 232 14.71 -14.54 8.70
C PRO A 232 14.32 -13.50 9.76
N TYR A 233 13.03 -13.31 10.00
CA TYR A 233 12.47 -12.34 10.94
C TYR A 233 11.08 -12.77 11.43
N GLU A 234 10.61 -12.16 12.50
CA GLU A 234 9.24 -12.33 12.99
C GLU A 234 8.25 -11.67 12.01
N TYR A 235 7.29 -12.45 11.50
CA TYR A 235 6.22 -11.95 10.65
C TYR A 235 5.13 -11.30 11.49
N GLN A 236 4.66 -10.14 11.07
CA GLN A 236 3.59 -9.37 11.71
C GLN A 236 2.40 -9.23 10.78
N ASP A 237 1.21 -9.56 11.27
CA ASP A 237 -0.05 -9.38 10.55
C ASP A 237 -1.18 -9.20 11.56
N GLY A 238 -1.91 -8.11 11.44
CA GLY A 238 -2.94 -7.72 12.41
C GLY A 238 -4.16 -8.64 12.46
N ILE A 239 -4.35 -9.48 11.44
CA ILE A 239 -5.49 -10.41 11.36
C ILE A 239 -5.06 -11.88 11.22
N LEU A 240 -3.79 -12.19 11.47
CA LEU A 240 -3.26 -13.55 11.39
C LEU A 240 -3.92 -14.46 12.44
N ASP A 241 -4.64 -15.47 11.97
CA ASP A 241 -5.03 -16.62 12.77
C ASP A 241 -3.98 -17.72 12.64
N ALA A 242 -2.96 -17.66 13.50
CA ALA A 242 -1.83 -18.58 13.45
C ALA A 242 -2.24 -20.07 13.58
N PRO A 243 -3.15 -20.47 14.50
CA PRO A 243 -3.69 -21.82 14.55
C PRO A 243 -4.32 -22.29 13.23
N ALA A 244 -5.15 -21.43 12.60
CA ALA A 244 -5.82 -21.77 11.34
C ALA A 244 -4.81 -21.96 10.19
N VAL A 245 -3.80 -21.09 10.10
CA VAL A 245 -2.75 -21.19 9.08
C VAL A 245 -1.88 -22.44 9.29
N HIS A 246 -1.52 -22.75 10.52
CA HIS A 246 -0.79 -24.01 10.81
C HIS A 246 -1.62 -25.25 10.45
N ALA A 247 -2.93 -25.26 10.75
CA ALA A 247 -3.82 -26.34 10.38
C ALA A 247 -3.96 -26.49 8.86
N MET A 248 -4.01 -25.38 8.13
CA MET A 248 -4.02 -25.36 6.66
C MET A 248 -2.80 -26.11 6.10
N PHE A 249 -1.59 -25.80 6.55
CA PHE A 249 -0.36 -26.45 6.06
C PHE A 249 -0.21 -27.89 6.51
N GLN A 250 -0.96 -28.34 7.51
CA GLN A 250 -1.03 -29.74 7.94
C GLN A 250 -2.13 -30.55 7.22
N SER A 251 -2.96 -29.90 6.42
CA SER A 251 -4.05 -30.55 5.67
C SER A 251 -3.49 -31.43 4.53
N ALA A 252 -4.34 -32.34 4.02
CA ALA A 252 -3.98 -33.19 2.89
C ALA A 252 -3.76 -32.40 1.59
N ASP A 253 -4.43 -31.26 1.44
CA ASP A 253 -4.27 -30.34 0.30
C ASP A 253 -4.25 -28.88 0.80
N PRO A 254 -3.08 -28.39 1.24
CA PRO A 254 -2.97 -27.01 1.74
C PRO A 254 -3.30 -25.96 0.69
N VAL A 255 -3.06 -26.24 -0.60
CA VAL A 255 -3.34 -25.31 -1.68
C VAL A 255 -4.84 -25.10 -1.85
N ALA A 256 -5.63 -26.20 -1.82
CA ALA A 256 -7.09 -26.11 -1.90
C ALA A 256 -7.71 -25.38 -0.69
N VAL A 257 -7.09 -25.47 0.49
CA VAL A 257 -7.53 -24.74 1.68
C VAL A 257 -7.17 -23.26 1.60
N TYR A 258 -6.03 -22.93 0.98
CA TYR A 258 -5.59 -21.56 0.78
C TYR A 258 -6.42 -20.80 -0.28
N ALA A 259 -6.80 -21.48 -1.36
CA ALA A 259 -7.53 -20.92 -2.49
C ALA A 259 -8.99 -20.60 -2.15
#